data_e5e16690141998381a15ebd7f2b64bc7
#
_entry.id   e5e16690141998381a15ebd7f2b64bc7
#
_cell.length_a   1.000
_cell.length_b   1.000
_cell.length_c   1.000
_cell.angle_alpha   90.00
_cell.angle_beta   90.00
_cell.angle_gamma   90.00
#
_symmetry.space_group_name_H-M   'P 1'
#
loop_
_entity.id
_entity.type
_entity.pdbx_description
1 polymer ?
#
loop_
_entity_poly.entity_id
_entity_poly.type
_entity_poly.pdbx_seq_one_letter_code
_entity_poly.pdbx_strand_id
1 'polypeptide(L)'
;VIKTKANVALPPVTLSPGIPVIIDHQSLNQYLQISNLDIIGIDPAKFIKSGLRLPEGNYNICVEAYDLNNPNGLPVSNKACNIVQFVEYDPPLLMPPDFQNLILFESQPPVFQQGLFTWQPMHFGFFPVEYFLEIFRGLPAMNMLPGGAIINQTSPYISIRTMNTFYSLSPTDPPLLQEDDYYAVVRIVPINYPAIFKNNGKSQFVFFNL
;
A
#
# COMPACT_ATOMS: atom_id res chain seq x y z
N VAL A 1 -10.46 -2.48 -20.69
CA VAL A 1 -10.83 -1.13 -21.14
C VAL A 1 -11.66 -0.45 -20.06
N ILE A 2 -11.33 0.79 -19.77
CA ILE A 2 -12.13 1.65 -18.88
C ILE A 2 -12.67 2.79 -19.73
N LYS A 3 -13.96 3.00 -19.69
CA LYS A 3 -14.61 4.11 -20.39
C LYS A 3 -15.75 4.68 -19.55
N THR A 4 -16.11 5.93 -19.77
CA THR A 4 -17.29 6.52 -19.17
C THR A 4 -18.56 5.88 -19.73
N LYS A 5 -19.54 5.67 -18.87
CA LYS A 5 -20.87 5.14 -19.27
C LYS A 5 -21.57 6.16 -20.16
N ALA A 6 -22.23 5.68 -21.21
CA ALA A 6 -22.92 6.53 -22.15
C ALA A 6 -24.11 7.32 -21.57
N ASN A 7 -24.69 6.84 -20.47
CA ASN A 7 -25.88 7.41 -19.83
C ASN A 7 -25.59 8.30 -18.61
N VAL A 8 -24.33 8.61 -18.36
CA VAL A 8 -23.93 9.51 -17.27
C VAL A 8 -23.85 10.93 -17.78
N ALA A 9 -24.63 11.81 -17.16
CA ALA A 9 -24.52 13.25 -17.41
C ALA A 9 -23.24 13.79 -16.75
N LEU A 10 -22.17 13.85 -17.51
CA LEU A 10 -20.92 14.49 -17.08
C LEU A 10 -21.00 16.00 -17.32
N PRO A 11 -20.35 16.82 -16.48
CA PRO A 11 -20.35 18.27 -16.70
C PRO A 11 -19.68 18.58 -18.07
N PRO A 12 -20.32 19.39 -18.91
CA PRO A 12 -19.75 19.73 -20.21
C PRO A 12 -18.54 20.64 -20.05
N VAL A 13 -17.58 20.47 -20.96
CA VAL A 13 -16.43 21.36 -21.09
C VAL A 13 -16.67 22.28 -22.28
N THR A 14 -16.65 23.59 -22.04
CA THR A 14 -16.74 24.57 -23.14
C THR A 14 -15.35 24.73 -23.79
N LEU A 15 -15.26 24.39 -25.06
CA LEU A 15 -14.04 24.55 -25.86
C LEU A 15 -14.17 25.78 -26.75
N SER A 16 -13.21 26.69 -26.67
CA SER A 16 -13.09 27.84 -27.57
C SER A 16 -11.92 27.60 -28.53
N PRO A 17 -12.10 27.88 -29.83
CA PRO A 17 -11.04 27.70 -30.82
C PRO A 17 -9.76 28.46 -30.43
N GLY A 18 -8.62 27.78 -30.45
CA GLY A 18 -7.32 28.39 -30.16
C GLY A 18 -7.03 28.66 -28.66
N ILE A 19 -7.96 28.38 -27.77
CA ILE A 19 -7.77 28.54 -26.31
C ILE A 19 -7.65 27.17 -25.67
N PRO A 20 -6.49 26.81 -25.09
CA PRO A 20 -6.35 25.53 -24.36
C PRO A 20 -7.17 25.54 -23.07
N VAL A 21 -7.89 24.46 -22.82
CA VAL A 21 -8.59 24.22 -21.55
C VAL A 21 -7.80 23.19 -20.74
N ILE A 22 -7.45 23.55 -19.50
CA ILE A 22 -6.80 22.66 -18.58
C ILE A 22 -7.87 22.04 -17.67
N ILE A 23 -7.98 20.71 -17.71
CA ILE A 23 -8.82 19.96 -16.79
C ILE A 23 -7.94 19.53 -15.62
N ASP A 24 -8.13 20.14 -14.47
CA ASP A 24 -7.40 19.81 -13.25
C ASP A 24 -7.86 18.47 -12.66
N HIS A 25 -7.12 17.95 -11.66
CA HIS A 25 -7.42 16.67 -11.03
C HIS A 25 -8.77 16.65 -10.31
N GLN A 26 -9.25 17.78 -9.79
CA GLN A 26 -10.56 17.86 -9.11
C GLN A 26 -11.71 17.75 -10.10
N SER A 27 -11.59 18.45 -11.21
CA SER A 27 -12.54 18.32 -12.33
C SER A 27 -12.49 16.91 -12.94
N LEU A 28 -11.29 16.34 -13.09
CA LEU A 28 -11.12 14.99 -13.63
C LEU A 28 -11.74 13.91 -12.75
N ASN A 29 -11.75 14.07 -11.41
CA ASN A 29 -12.39 13.13 -10.50
C ASN A 29 -13.86 12.86 -10.79
N GLN A 30 -14.59 13.85 -11.31
CA GLN A 30 -16.00 13.67 -11.66
C GLN A 30 -16.19 12.69 -12.82
N TYR A 31 -15.22 12.67 -13.76
CA TYR A 31 -15.23 11.74 -14.91
C TYR A 31 -14.74 10.35 -14.52
N LEU A 32 -13.85 10.24 -13.52
CA LEU A 32 -13.22 9.01 -13.09
C LEU A 32 -13.90 8.32 -11.90
N GLN A 33 -15.06 8.82 -11.44
CA GLN A 33 -15.84 8.11 -10.42
C GLN A 33 -16.25 6.73 -10.93
N ILE A 34 -16.04 5.69 -10.13
CA ILE A 34 -16.29 4.29 -10.52
C ILE A 34 -17.74 4.06 -10.93
N SER A 35 -18.68 4.73 -10.25
CA SER A 35 -20.09 4.71 -10.63
C SER A 35 -20.35 5.13 -12.09
N ASN A 36 -19.47 5.97 -12.61
CA ASN A 36 -19.54 6.56 -13.96
C ASN A 36 -18.74 5.80 -15.01
N LEU A 37 -18.06 4.71 -14.60
CA LEU A 37 -17.17 3.97 -15.49
C LEU A 37 -17.71 2.57 -15.81
N ASP A 38 -17.53 2.19 -17.07
CA ASP A 38 -17.59 0.81 -17.52
C ASP A 38 -16.18 0.23 -17.52
N ILE A 39 -15.95 -0.80 -16.72
CA ILE A 39 -14.65 -1.47 -16.59
C ILE A 39 -14.72 -2.83 -17.27
N ILE A 40 -14.00 -2.98 -18.37
CA ILE A 40 -14.01 -4.19 -19.18
C ILE A 40 -12.63 -4.83 -19.15
N GLY A 41 -12.57 -6.14 -18.86
CA GLY A 41 -11.32 -6.92 -18.88
C GLY A 41 -10.55 -6.91 -17.54
N ILE A 42 -11.12 -6.34 -16.49
CA ILE A 42 -10.64 -6.49 -15.12
C ILE A 42 -11.69 -7.28 -14.34
N ASP A 43 -11.26 -8.27 -13.59
CA ASP A 43 -12.13 -9.01 -12.68
C ASP A 43 -12.68 -8.05 -11.60
N PRO A 44 -14.01 -7.81 -11.55
CA PRO A 44 -14.60 -6.90 -10.58
C PRO A 44 -14.28 -7.28 -9.13
N ALA A 45 -14.19 -8.58 -8.83
CA ALA A 45 -13.88 -9.05 -7.48
C ALA A 45 -12.44 -8.71 -7.07
N LYS A 46 -11.49 -8.83 -7.99
CA LYS A 46 -10.10 -8.41 -7.76
C LYS A 46 -10.00 -6.90 -7.60
N PHE A 47 -10.72 -6.15 -8.43
CA PHE A 47 -10.72 -4.70 -8.39
C PHE A 47 -11.29 -4.17 -7.05
N ILE A 48 -12.38 -4.76 -6.57
CA ILE A 48 -12.96 -4.42 -5.25
C ILE A 48 -12.01 -4.79 -4.12
N LYS A 49 -11.40 -6.01 -4.16
CA LYS A 49 -10.45 -6.46 -3.15
C LYS A 49 -9.17 -5.60 -3.09
N SER A 50 -8.74 -5.03 -4.19
CA SER A 50 -7.60 -4.09 -4.23
C SER A 50 -7.93 -2.69 -3.70
N GLY A 51 -9.13 -2.46 -3.17
CA GLY A 51 -9.58 -1.13 -2.76
C GLY A 51 -9.87 -0.21 -3.93
N LEU A 52 -10.37 -0.77 -5.04
CA LEU A 52 -10.71 -0.07 -6.28
C LEU A 52 -9.48 0.53 -7.00
N ARG A 53 -8.32 -0.11 -6.84
CA ARG A 53 -7.07 0.28 -7.50
C ARG A 53 -6.89 -0.49 -8.79
N LEU A 54 -6.33 0.18 -9.79
CA LEU A 54 -5.91 -0.49 -11.01
C LEU A 54 -4.77 -1.47 -10.70
N PRO A 55 -4.83 -2.71 -11.21
CA PRO A 55 -3.73 -3.66 -11.09
C PRO A 55 -2.44 -3.12 -11.71
N GLU A 56 -1.32 -3.69 -11.30
CA GLU A 56 -0.03 -3.45 -11.97
C GLU A 56 -0.14 -3.71 -13.48
N GLY A 57 0.41 -2.79 -14.28
CA GLY A 57 0.39 -2.92 -15.74
C GLY A 57 0.53 -1.61 -16.48
N ASN A 58 0.56 -1.71 -17.80
CA ASN A 58 0.57 -0.57 -18.70
C ASN A 58 -0.86 -0.25 -19.16
N TYR A 59 -1.26 0.99 -18.96
CA TYR A 59 -2.57 1.49 -19.32
C TYR A 59 -2.46 2.58 -20.37
N ASN A 60 -3.28 2.47 -21.38
CA ASN A 60 -3.39 3.50 -22.40
C ASN A 60 -4.58 4.39 -22.05
N ILE A 61 -4.31 5.61 -21.60
CA ILE A 61 -5.35 6.59 -21.26
C ILE A 61 -5.57 7.47 -22.47
N CYS A 62 -6.79 7.42 -22.99
CA CYS A 62 -7.17 8.15 -24.19
C CYS A 62 -8.30 9.12 -23.89
N VAL A 63 -8.27 10.28 -24.53
CA VAL A 63 -9.29 11.32 -24.43
C VAL A 63 -9.81 11.64 -25.85
N GLU A 64 -11.12 11.70 -25.95
CA GLU A 64 -11.85 12.13 -27.14
C GLU A 64 -12.96 13.09 -26.73
N ALA A 65 -13.23 14.11 -27.50
CA ALA A 65 -14.36 15.03 -27.29
C ALA A 65 -15.54 14.63 -28.16
N TYR A 66 -16.73 14.71 -27.60
CA TYR A 66 -18.01 14.48 -28.31
C TYR A 66 -18.91 15.70 -28.18
N ASP A 67 -19.79 15.89 -29.13
CA ASP A 67 -20.82 16.92 -29.05
C ASP A 67 -21.80 16.59 -27.92
N LEU A 68 -22.03 17.54 -27.02
CA LEU A 68 -22.96 17.39 -25.90
C LEU A 68 -24.37 17.04 -26.36
N ASN A 69 -24.81 17.61 -27.49
CA ASN A 69 -26.14 17.36 -28.05
C ASN A 69 -26.24 16.04 -28.83
N ASN A 70 -25.09 15.42 -29.13
CA ASN A 70 -25.02 14.12 -29.81
C ASN A 70 -23.87 13.24 -29.24
N PRO A 71 -23.98 12.82 -27.98
CA PRO A 71 -22.90 12.08 -27.27
C PRO A 71 -22.63 10.70 -27.88
N ASN A 72 -23.56 10.13 -28.64
CA ASN A 72 -23.40 8.87 -29.35
C ASN A 72 -22.99 9.04 -30.84
N GLY A 73 -22.73 10.26 -31.25
CA GLY A 73 -22.27 10.57 -32.60
C GLY A 73 -20.79 10.29 -32.82
N LEU A 74 -20.26 10.81 -33.91
CA LEU A 74 -18.83 10.79 -34.16
C LEU A 74 -18.12 11.76 -33.21
N PRO A 75 -16.89 11.43 -32.76
CA PRO A 75 -16.11 12.38 -31.99
C PRO A 75 -15.80 13.65 -32.78
N VAL A 76 -15.84 14.79 -32.10
CA VAL A 76 -15.50 16.09 -32.67
C VAL A 76 -14.00 16.41 -32.55
N SER A 77 -13.24 15.54 -31.89
CA SER A 77 -11.77 15.64 -31.80
C SER A 77 -11.08 14.37 -32.27
N ASN A 78 -9.79 14.48 -32.56
CA ASN A 78 -8.93 13.33 -32.68
C ASN A 78 -8.76 12.67 -31.31
N LYS A 79 -8.53 11.34 -31.30
CA LYS A 79 -8.19 10.58 -30.13
C LYS A 79 -6.75 10.87 -29.70
N ALA A 80 -6.59 11.44 -28.52
CA ALA A 80 -5.28 11.64 -27.89
C ALA A 80 -5.04 10.59 -26.81
N CYS A 81 -3.93 9.86 -26.89
CA CYS A 81 -3.60 8.79 -25.95
C CYS A 81 -2.23 8.99 -25.31
N ASN A 82 -2.12 8.59 -24.04
CA ASN A 82 -0.84 8.51 -23.34
C ASN A 82 -0.75 7.18 -22.57
N ILE A 83 0.47 6.63 -22.47
CA ILE A 83 0.71 5.40 -21.75
C ILE A 83 1.08 5.75 -20.29
N VAL A 84 0.37 5.16 -19.35
CA VAL A 84 0.63 5.26 -17.91
C VAL A 84 0.95 3.88 -17.40
N GLN A 85 2.09 3.75 -16.72
CA GLN A 85 2.50 2.52 -16.06
C GLN A 85 2.16 2.59 -14.58
N PHE A 86 1.38 1.62 -14.10
CA PHE A 86 1.16 1.38 -12.68
C PHE A 86 2.09 0.28 -12.22
N VAL A 87 2.89 0.56 -11.19
CA VAL A 87 3.83 -0.38 -10.59
C VAL A 87 3.44 -0.56 -9.13
N GLU A 88 3.33 -1.82 -8.70
CA GLU A 88 3.21 -2.18 -7.30
C GLU A 88 4.55 -2.71 -6.81
N TYR A 89 5.10 -2.08 -5.78
CA TYR A 89 6.35 -2.51 -5.17
C TYR A 89 6.12 -3.64 -4.17
N ASP A 90 7.09 -4.53 -4.06
CA ASP A 90 7.07 -5.56 -3.03
C ASP A 90 7.30 -4.95 -1.64
N PRO A 91 6.62 -5.47 -0.60
CA PRO A 91 6.87 -5.05 0.78
C PRO A 91 8.27 -5.49 1.23
N PRO A 92 8.79 -4.91 2.32
CA PRO A 92 10.09 -5.31 2.85
C PRO A 92 10.09 -6.78 3.26
N LEU A 93 11.24 -7.43 3.15
CA LEU A 93 11.46 -8.78 3.64
C LEU A 93 12.04 -8.69 5.06
N LEU A 94 11.22 -8.97 6.08
CA LEU A 94 11.68 -9.04 7.46
C LEU A 94 12.44 -10.35 7.68
N MET A 95 13.66 -10.23 8.22
CA MET A 95 14.49 -11.37 8.60
C MET A 95 14.14 -11.85 10.01
N PRO A 96 14.35 -13.12 10.35
CA PRO A 96 14.27 -13.56 11.73
C PRO A 96 15.14 -12.68 12.64
N PRO A 97 14.63 -12.26 13.82
CA PRO A 97 15.41 -11.42 14.72
C PRO A 97 16.60 -12.17 15.28
N ASP A 98 17.71 -11.48 15.44
CA ASP A 98 18.90 -11.99 16.09
C ASP A 98 18.91 -11.52 17.55
N PHE A 99 18.81 -12.45 18.47
CA PHE A 99 18.90 -12.22 19.92
C PHE A 99 20.28 -12.66 20.41
N GLN A 100 21.26 -11.76 20.32
CA GLN A 100 22.59 -12.02 20.85
C GLN A 100 22.59 -11.89 22.37
N ASN A 101 23.05 -12.95 23.05
CA ASN A 101 23.29 -12.99 24.49
C ASN A 101 22.07 -12.77 25.38
N LEU A 102 21.09 -13.66 25.32
CA LEU A 102 20.20 -13.92 26.43
C LEU A 102 21.04 -14.50 27.59
N ILE A 103 21.70 -13.64 28.35
CA ILE A 103 22.30 -14.06 29.63
C ILE A 103 21.14 -14.20 30.61
N LEU A 104 20.66 -15.43 30.74
CA LEU A 104 19.65 -15.81 31.70
C LEU A 104 20.26 -15.85 33.10
N PHE A 105 20.02 -14.81 33.87
CA PHE A 105 20.24 -14.87 35.30
C PHE A 105 18.90 -15.21 35.99
N GLU A 106 18.77 -16.40 36.52
CA GLU A 106 17.57 -16.91 37.19
C GLU A 106 17.11 -16.10 38.42
N SER A 107 17.77 -15.02 38.80
CA SER A 107 17.56 -14.37 40.11
C SER A 107 17.57 -12.83 40.11
N GLN A 108 17.47 -12.16 38.99
CA GLN A 108 17.52 -10.68 38.95
C GLN A 108 16.48 -10.07 38.02
N PRO A 109 16.07 -8.78 38.20
CA PRO A 109 15.13 -8.10 37.33
C PRO A 109 15.59 -8.14 35.86
N PRO A 110 14.68 -8.06 34.90
CA PRO A 110 14.92 -8.43 33.52
C PRO A 110 16.17 -7.77 32.96
N VAL A 111 17.15 -8.61 32.67
CA VAL A 111 18.39 -8.19 32.05
C VAL A 111 18.03 -7.72 30.64
N PHE A 112 18.58 -6.60 30.27
CA PHE A 112 18.53 -5.95 29.00
C PHE A 112 18.60 -6.93 27.83
N GLN A 113 17.55 -7.02 27.06
CA GLN A 113 17.48 -7.86 25.88
C GLN A 113 18.06 -7.09 24.69
N GLN A 114 19.16 -7.58 24.14
CA GLN A 114 19.70 -7.08 22.88
C GLN A 114 19.12 -7.90 21.73
N GLY A 115 18.02 -7.42 21.16
CA GLY A 115 17.42 -8.01 19.97
C GLY A 115 17.63 -7.11 18.77
N LEU A 116 18.13 -7.66 17.68
CA LEU A 116 18.31 -6.96 16.41
C LEU A 116 17.28 -7.43 15.39
N PHE A 117 16.42 -6.53 14.97
CA PHE A 117 15.50 -6.72 13.84
C PHE A 117 16.10 -6.10 12.60
N THR A 118 16.16 -6.86 11.51
CA THR A 118 16.65 -6.38 10.22
C THR A 118 15.66 -6.72 9.12
N TRP A 119 15.60 -5.88 8.11
CA TRP A 119 14.78 -6.14 6.93
C TRP A 119 15.46 -5.63 5.66
N GLN A 120 15.17 -6.33 4.58
CA GLN A 120 15.64 -5.95 3.27
C GLN A 120 14.56 -5.16 2.53
N PRO A 121 14.85 -3.94 2.07
CA PRO A 121 13.97 -3.25 1.13
C PRO A 121 13.84 -4.04 -0.17
N MET A 122 12.61 -4.28 -0.61
CA MET A 122 12.33 -4.99 -1.86
C MET A 122 11.88 -4.05 -2.98
N HIS A 123 11.82 -2.74 -2.69
CA HIS A 123 11.48 -1.73 -3.68
C HIS A 123 12.73 -1.16 -4.32
N PHE A 124 12.68 -1.02 -5.63
CA PHE A 124 13.71 -0.30 -6.41
C PHE A 124 13.16 1.10 -6.68
N GLY A 125 13.36 2.03 -5.76
CA GLY A 125 12.84 3.37 -5.92
C GLY A 125 13.75 4.40 -5.27
N PHE A 126 13.88 5.55 -5.94
CA PHE A 126 14.64 6.71 -5.45
C PHE A 126 13.77 7.66 -4.63
N PHE A 127 12.80 7.13 -3.91
CA PHE A 127 11.91 7.93 -3.07
C PHE A 127 12.10 7.58 -1.59
N PRO A 128 11.97 8.58 -0.71
CA PRO A 128 12.11 8.35 0.72
C PRO A 128 10.96 7.51 1.27
N VAL A 129 11.29 6.62 2.19
CA VAL A 129 10.34 5.74 2.87
C VAL A 129 10.57 5.74 4.37
N GLU A 130 9.51 5.41 5.11
CA GLU A 130 9.56 5.10 6.53
C GLU A 130 9.13 3.66 6.74
N TYR A 131 9.69 3.04 7.78
CA TYR A 131 9.33 1.71 8.23
C TYR A 131 8.67 1.78 9.59
N PHE A 132 7.67 0.95 9.78
CA PHE A 132 7.02 0.70 11.06
C PHE A 132 7.24 -0.76 11.42
N LEU A 133 8.11 -1.00 12.40
CA LEU A 133 8.27 -2.32 13.00
C LEU A 133 7.22 -2.45 14.09
N GLU A 134 6.37 -3.46 13.98
CA GLU A 134 5.33 -3.78 14.94
C GLU A 134 5.58 -5.18 15.48
N ILE A 135 5.69 -5.31 16.80
CA ILE A 135 5.87 -6.59 17.49
C ILE A 135 4.63 -6.85 18.33
N PHE A 136 4.08 -8.03 18.22
CA PHE A 136 2.89 -8.48 18.92
C PHE A 136 3.23 -9.63 19.84
N ARG A 137 2.58 -9.69 21.01
CA ARG A 137 2.73 -10.75 21.98
C ARG A 137 1.61 -11.78 21.83
N GLY A 138 1.94 -13.06 21.93
CA GLY A 138 1.03 -14.19 21.79
C GLY A 138 1.04 -14.79 20.39
N LEU A 139 0.44 -15.97 20.27
CA LEU A 139 0.24 -16.61 18.98
C LEU A 139 -0.93 -15.95 18.26
N PRO A 140 -0.81 -15.73 16.96
CA PRO A 140 -1.95 -15.32 16.16
C PRO A 140 -3.05 -16.37 16.25
N ALA A 141 -4.29 -15.96 16.39
CA ALA A 141 -5.41 -16.89 16.39
C ALA A 141 -5.36 -17.80 15.15
N MET A 142 -5.58 -19.10 15.32
CA MET A 142 -5.40 -20.12 14.27
C MET A 142 -6.18 -19.90 12.96
N ASN A 143 -7.05 -18.91 12.89
CA ASN A 143 -7.82 -18.53 11.71
C ASN A 143 -7.17 -17.40 10.90
N MET A 144 -5.93 -17.05 11.20
CA MET A 144 -5.20 -16.05 10.45
C MET A 144 -4.70 -16.61 9.13
N LEU A 145 -5.46 -16.38 8.07
CA LEU A 145 -4.95 -16.51 6.72
C LEU A 145 -3.79 -15.52 6.50
N PRO A 146 -2.74 -15.90 5.74
CA PRO A 146 -1.70 -14.98 5.34
C PRO A 146 -2.34 -13.81 4.59
N GLY A 147 -2.34 -12.63 5.19
CA GLY A 147 -3.02 -11.45 4.65
C GLY A 147 -3.42 -10.40 5.67
N GLY A 148 -3.25 -10.66 6.95
CA GLY A 148 -3.23 -9.60 7.95
C GLY A 148 -4.54 -8.99 8.40
N ALA A 149 -5.69 -9.62 8.14
CA ALA A 149 -6.98 -9.07 8.58
C ALA A 149 -7.12 -8.95 10.11
N ILE A 150 -6.39 -9.74 10.89
CA ILE A 150 -6.54 -9.76 12.36
C ILE A 150 -5.57 -8.82 13.06
N ILE A 151 -4.42 -8.48 12.47
CA ILE A 151 -3.48 -7.51 13.07
C ILE A 151 -4.12 -6.12 13.21
N ASN A 152 -5.12 -5.80 12.42
CA ASN A 152 -5.82 -4.54 12.54
C ASN A 152 -6.69 -4.43 13.81
N GLN A 153 -6.84 -5.52 14.58
CA GLN A 153 -7.68 -5.57 15.78
C GLN A 153 -6.89 -5.61 17.10
N THR A 154 -5.59 -5.92 17.05
CA THR A 154 -4.73 -5.96 18.24
C THR A 154 -3.71 -4.83 18.18
N SER A 155 -3.59 -4.10 19.29
CA SER A 155 -2.52 -3.10 19.42
C SER A 155 -1.17 -3.81 19.50
N PRO A 156 -0.14 -3.33 18.79
CA PRO A 156 1.20 -3.89 18.91
C PRO A 156 1.73 -3.69 20.34
N TYR A 157 2.47 -4.68 20.83
CA TYR A 157 3.18 -4.60 22.09
C TYR A 157 4.34 -3.59 22.01
N ILE A 158 5.05 -3.59 20.88
CA ILE A 158 6.08 -2.60 20.53
C ILE A 158 5.75 -2.06 19.16
N SER A 159 5.83 -0.73 18.98
CA SER A 159 5.66 -0.07 17.70
C SER A 159 6.75 0.97 17.52
N ILE A 160 7.59 0.78 16.51
CA ILE A 160 8.76 1.61 16.22
C ILE A 160 8.63 2.19 14.82
N ARG A 161 8.89 3.48 14.70
CA ARG A 161 9.00 4.22 13.44
C ARG A 161 10.46 4.56 13.16
N THR A 162 10.97 4.20 11.99
CA THR A 162 12.36 4.45 11.60
C THR A 162 12.53 4.59 10.09
N MET A 163 13.60 5.24 9.67
CA MET A 163 14.04 5.27 8.27
C MET A 163 15.14 4.23 7.98
N ASN A 164 15.69 3.62 9.03
CA ASN A 164 16.70 2.58 8.88
C ASN A 164 16.09 1.25 8.47
N THR A 165 16.90 0.36 7.94
CA THR A 165 16.53 -1.01 7.61
C THR A 165 16.79 -2.01 8.72
N PHE A 166 17.01 -1.50 9.92
CA PHE A 166 17.20 -2.28 11.13
C PHE A 166 16.71 -1.52 12.35
N TYR A 167 16.45 -2.25 13.42
CA TYR A 167 16.18 -1.73 14.75
C TYR A 167 16.77 -2.65 15.82
N SER A 168 17.54 -2.07 16.72
CA SER A 168 18.03 -2.76 17.92
C SER A 168 17.14 -2.38 19.10
N LEU A 169 16.62 -3.37 19.81
CA LEU A 169 15.86 -3.13 21.04
C LEU A 169 16.71 -2.31 22.02
N SER A 170 16.07 -1.33 22.62
CA SER A 170 16.69 -0.40 23.57
C SER A 170 16.21 -0.72 25.00
N PRO A 171 16.96 -0.27 26.04
CA PRO A 171 16.54 -0.42 27.43
C PRO A 171 15.21 0.25 27.76
N THR A 172 14.79 1.19 26.93
CA THR A 172 13.54 1.94 27.11
C THR A 172 12.33 1.28 26.45
N ASP A 173 12.58 0.26 25.62
CA ASP A 173 11.49 -0.51 25.01
C ASP A 173 10.86 -1.45 26.06
N PRO A 174 9.59 -1.79 25.88
CA PRO A 174 8.96 -2.83 26.70
C PRO A 174 9.76 -4.14 26.63
N PRO A 175 10.09 -4.77 27.77
CA PRO A 175 10.88 -5.98 27.78
C PRO A 175 10.09 -7.14 27.15
N LEU A 176 10.73 -7.88 26.27
CA LEU A 176 10.20 -9.15 25.80
C LEU A 176 10.38 -10.18 26.91
N LEU A 177 9.31 -10.90 27.23
CA LEU A 177 9.32 -11.88 28.32
C LEU A 177 9.76 -13.24 27.78
N GLN A 178 10.52 -13.95 28.58
CA GLN A 178 10.92 -15.33 28.34
C GLN A 178 9.69 -16.26 28.32
N GLU A 179 9.75 -17.32 27.52
CA GLU A 179 8.67 -18.29 27.31
C GLU A 179 7.39 -17.75 26.66
N ASP A 180 7.41 -16.51 26.21
CA ASP A 180 6.31 -15.95 25.43
C ASP A 180 6.56 -16.10 23.92
N ASP A 181 5.48 -16.30 23.22
CA ASP A 181 5.48 -16.27 21.76
C ASP A 181 5.27 -14.84 21.26
N TYR A 182 6.01 -14.49 20.24
CA TYR A 182 5.91 -13.19 19.57
C TYR A 182 5.85 -13.37 18.07
N TYR A 183 5.28 -12.37 17.41
CA TYR A 183 5.44 -12.22 15.98
C TYR A 183 5.68 -10.75 15.63
N ALA A 184 6.49 -10.55 14.61
CA ALA A 184 6.83 -9.22 14.13
C ALA A 184 6.42 -9.04 12.67
N VAL A 185 6.14 -7.80 12.31
CA VAL A 185 5.88 -7.35 10.94
C VAL A 185 6.53 -6.00 10.71
N VAL A 186 7.04 -5.76 9.52
CA VAL A 186 7.51 -4.44 9.10
C VAL A 186 6.59 -3.93 7.99
N ARG A 187 6.10 -2.71 8.17
CA ARG A 187 5.32 -2.01 7.17
C ARG A 187 6.10 -0.82 6.62
N ILE A 188 6.18 -0.72 5.30
CA ILE A 188 6.78 0.40 4.59
C ILE A 188 5.71 1.43 4.20
N VAL A 189 6.05 2.71 4.33
CA VAL A 189 5.20 3.83 3.93
C VAL A 189 6.04 4.84 3.14
N PRO A 190 5.63 5.22 1.92
CA PRO A 190 6.33 6.25 1.16
C PRO A 190 6.10 7.63 1.77
N ILE A 191 7.14 8.48 1.76
CA ILE A 191 7.08 9.85 2.25
C ILE A 191 6.90 10.77 1.04
N ASN A 192 5.79 11.50 0.99
CA ASN A 192 5.49 12.47 -0.06
C ASN A 192 5.61 11.93 -1.50
N TYR A 193 5.43 10.63 -1.69
CA TYR A 193 5.50 9.97 -2.98
C TYR A 193 4.33 8.99 -3.15
N PRO A 194 3.65 8.96 -4.30
CA PRO A 194 2.48 8.12 -4.51
C PRO A 194 2.84 6.66 -4.87
N ALA A 195 3.76 6.05 -4.15
CA ALA A 195 4.10 4.64 -4.35
C ALA A 195 3.04 3.71 -3.76
N ILE A 196 2.74 2.65 -4.48
CA ILE A 196 1.81 1.60 -4.06
C ILE A 196 2.62 0.35 -3.75
N PHE A 197 2.37 -0.25 -2.60
CA PHE A 197 3.01 -1.49 -2.18
C PHE A 197 1.98 -2.62 -2.11
N LYS A 198 2.37 -3.81 -2.56
CA LYS A 198 1.62 -5.04 -2.34
C LYS A 198 1.39 -5.26 -0.84
N ASN A 199 0.33 -5.96 -0.48
CA ASN A 199 -0.02 -6.22 0.91
C ASN A 199 -0.05 -4.97 1.82
N ASN A 200 -0.45 -3.81 1.26
CA ASN A 200 -0.43 -2.51 1.95
C ASN A 200 0.94 -2.17 2.58
N GLY A 201 2.02 -2.62 1.96
CA GLY A 201 3.39 -2.41 2.41
C GLY A 201 3.83 -3.28 3.59
N LYS A 202 3.02 -4.24 4.03
CA LYS A 202 3.36 -5.13 5.14
C LYS A 202 4.16 -6.34 4.67
N SER A 203 5.26 -6.65 5.37
CA SER A 203 6.03 -7.88 5.22
C SER A 203 5.20 -9.12 5.57
N GLN A 204 5.75 -10.29 5.34
CA GLN A 204 5.28 -11.50 6.02
C GLN A 204 5.60 -11.42 7.51
N PHE A 205 4.84 -12.19 8.32
CA PHE A 205 5.10 -12.31 9.74
C PHE A 205 6.32 -13.17 9.99
N VAL A 206 7.12 -12.75 10.97
CA VAL A 206 8.19 -13.57 11.52
C VAL A 206 7.81 -13.92 12.95
N PHE A 207 7.76 -15.21 13.23
CA PHE A 207 7.47 -15.75 14.57
C PHE A 207 8.77 -16.01 15.29
N PHE A 208 8.79 -15.75 16.60
CA PHE A 208 9.91 -16.04 17.47
C PHE A 208 9.45 -16.21 18.92
N ASN A 209 10.17 -16.99 19.66
CA ASN A 209 10.04 -17.10 21.11
C ASN A 209 11.40 -16.84 21.77
N LEU A 210 11.39 -16.56 23.07
CA LEU A 210 12.58 -16.25 23.85
C LEU A 210 12.77 -17.27 24.98
#